data_21fc87fe3e6846a514f0faa03f755054
#
_entry.id   21fc87fe3e6846a514f0faa03f755054
#
_cell.length_a   1.000
_cell.length_b   1.000
_cell.length_c   1.000
_cell.angle_alpha   90.00
_cell.angle_beta   90.00
_cell.angle_gamma   90.00
#
_symmetry.space_group_name_H-M   'P 1'
#
loop_
_entity.id
_entity.type
_entity.pdbx_description
1 polymer ?
#
loop_
_entity_poly.entity_id
_entity_poly.type
_entity_poly.pdbx_seq_one_letter_code
_entity_poly.pdbx_strand_id
1 'polypeptide(L)'
;PDREPQPEPEESPAPPPPEAAAVEPAPPAAPPPPPAMELTGADQAAAAVASAARFLRKENPRDPIPYLLLRSLRWGEVRGDGDRIDLQLLEAPRPEDRKRLRSLFLDEKWEELLEATEEVMATEAGRGWLDLQRYAVLAADHLGAEFKAVTGALPAFPCTFTRCNPTRPPGACSITARSR
;
A
#
# COMPACT_ATOMS: atom_id res chain seq x y z
N PRO A 1 -44.25 93.49 5.82
CA PRO A 1 -44.25 92.15 5.36
C PRO A 1 -42.87 91.54 5.54
N ASP A 2 -42.90 90.65 6.49
CA ASP A 2 -41.76 90.03 7.11
C ASP A 2 -41.18 88.91 6.21
N ARG A 3 -39.89 88.95 6.07
CA ARG A 3 -39.13 87.95 5.37
C ARG A 3 -38.37 87.19 6.40
N GLU A 4 -38.81 85.95 6.68
CA GLU A 4 -38.11 84.99 7.52
C GLU A 4 -36.75 84.65 6.95
N PRO A 5 -35.73 84.53 7.77
CA PRO A 5 -34.41 84.09 7.35
C PRO A 5 -34.43 82.56 7.15
N GLN A 6 -33.97 82.15 5.95
CA GLN A 6 -33.66 80.74 5.66
C GLN A 6 -32.46 80.30 6.48
N PRO A 7 -32.50 79.09 7.05
CA PRO A 7 -31.36 78.51 7.69
C PRO A 7 -30.27 78.13 6.66
N GLU A 8 -29.06 78.44 6.97
CA GLU A 8 -27.84 78.02 6.25
C GLU A 8 -27.76 76.48 6.16
N PRO A 9 -27.23 75.91 5.06
CA PRO A 9 -27.02 74.52 4.95
C PRO A 9 -25.84 74.10 5.90
N GLU A 10 -26.12 73.21 6.81
CA GLU A 10 -25.08 72.56 7.62
C GLU A 10 -24.10 71.82 6.68
N GLU A 11 -22.86 72.21 6.74
CA GLU A 11 -21.74 71.59 6.04
C GLU A 11 -21.50 70.21 6.70
N SER A 12 -21.85 69.18 5.94
CA SER A 12 -21.67 67.77 6.36
C SER A 12 -20.16 67.49 6.46
N PRO A 13 -19.67 66.94 7.58
CA PRO A 13 -18.25 66.65 7.71
C PRO A 13 -17.80 65.59 6.71
N ALA A 14 -16.67 65.92 6.04
CA ALA A 14 -16.02 65.04 5.05
C ALA A 14 -15.72 63.65 5.65
N PRO A 15 -15.89 62.55 4.91
CA PRO A 15 -15.53 61.20 5.39
C PRO A 15 -14.04 61.13 5.64
N PRO A 16 -13.63 60.38 6.69
CA PRO A 16 -12.21 60.18 7.01
C PRO A 16 -11.49 59.44 5.84
N PRO A 17 -10.19 59.71 5.65
CA PRO A 17 -9.44 59.02 4.62
C PRO A 17 -9.40 57.51 4.87
N PRO A 18 -9.40 56.68 3.81
CA PRO A 18 -9.36 55.23 3.98
C PRO A 18 -8.07 54.84 4.73
N GLU A 19 -8.27 54.28 5.86
CA GLU A 19 -7.24 53.62 6.68
C GLU A 19 -6.51 52.61 5.78
N ALA A 20 -5.20 52.81 5.62
CA ALA A 20 -4.36 51.93 4.82
C ALA A 20 -4.53 50.49 5.35
N ALA A 21 -5.21 49.67 4.57
CA ALA A 21 -5.35 48.25 4.86
C ALA A 21 -3.95 47.68 5.05
N ALA A 22 -3.68 47.23 6.28
CA ALA A 22 -2.46 46.51 6.59
C ALA A 22 -2.39 45.29 5.65
N VAL A 23 -1.38 45.31 4.78
CA VAL A 23 -1.08 44.17 3.90
C VAL A 23 -0.66 43.02 4.83
N GLU A 24 -1.57 42.10 5.03
CA GLU A 24 -1.28 40.83 5.71
C GLU A 24 -0.11 40.16 4.94
N PRO A 25 0.99 39.78 5.62
CA PRO A 25 2.09 39.13 4.93
C PRO A 25 1.56 37.81 4.31
N ALA A 26 1.74 37.69 2.99
CA ALA A 26 1.37 36.48 2.27
C ALA A 26 1.97 35.23 2.96
N PRO A 27 1.20 34.16 3.12
CA PRO A 27 1.72 32.91 3.72
C PRO A 27 2.95 32.47 2.94
N PRO A 28 3.98 31.91 3.62
CA PRO A 28 5.19 31.47 2.97
C PRO A 28 4.83 30.46 1.86
N ALA A 29 5.41 30.66 0.69
CA ALA A 29 5.19 29.81 -0.46
C ALA A 29 5.49 28.34 -0.08
N ALA A 30 4.55 27.45 -0.35
CA ALA A 30 4.74 26.02 -0.15
C ALA A 30 6.01 25.55 -0.87
N PRO A 31 6.82 24.65 -0.28
CA PRO A 31 8.00 24.12 -0.95
C PRO A 31 7.60 23.51 -2.30
N PRO A 32 8.44 23.63 -3.35
CA PRO A 32 8.14 23.05 -4.64
C PRO A 32 7.88 21.56 -4.50
N PRO A 33 6.90 21.01 -5.23
CA PRO A 33 6.62 19.57 -5.19
C PRO A 33 7.90 18.81 -5.58
N PRO A 34 8.17 17.65 -4.93
CA PRO A 34 9.31 16.82 -5.27
C PRO A 34 9.24 16.44 -6.76
N PRO A 35 10.39 16.29 -7.45
CA PRO A 35 10.41 15.93 -8.85
C PRO A 35 9.59 14.66 -9.07
N ALA A 36 8.62 14.72 -9.97
CA ALA A 36 7.81 13.56 -10.32
C ALA A 36 8.73 12.48 -10.90
N MET A 37 8.63 11.26 -10.35
CA MET A 37 9.33 10.10 -10.91
C MET A 37 8.69 9.78 -12.27
N GLU A 38 9.38 10.06 -13.37
CA GLU A 38 8.92 9.71 -14.69
C GLU A 38 9.10 8.20 -14.91
N LEU A 39 8.00 7.47 -14.91
CA LEU A 39 7.99 6.03 -15.19
C LEU A 39 7.85 5.82 -16.69
N THR A 40 8.81 5.14 -17.32
CA THR A 40 8.87 4.93 -18.77
C THR A 40 8.28 3.60 -19.24
N GLY A 41 7.89 2.70 -18.31
CA GLY A 41 7.31 1.41 -18.65
C GLY A 41 6.73 0.64 -17.47
N ALA A 42 5.97 -0.41 -17.76
CA ALA A 42 5.30 -1.25 -16.76
C ALA A 42 6.28 -1.92 -15.79
N ASP A 43 7.43 -2.42 -16.29
CA ASP A 43 8.45 -3.05 -15.44
C ASP A 43 9.06 -2.07 -14.44
N GLN A 44 9.30 -0.84 -14.88
CA GLN A 44 9.81 0.21 -14.00
C GLN A 44 8.75 0.60 -12.96
N ALA A 45 7.48 0.65 -13.34
CA ALA A 45 6.38 0.89 -12.42
C ALA A 45 6.27 -0.24 -11.38
N ALA A 46 6.37 -1.51 -11.81
CA ALA A 46 6.36 -2.66 -10.91
C ALA A 46 7.54 -2.63 -9.92
N ALA A 47 8.75 -2.30 -10.39
CA ALA A 47 9.93 -2.14 -9.53
C ALA A 47 9.78 -0.98 -8.54
N ALA A 48 9.14 0.12 -8.95
CA ALA A 48 8.84 1.25 -8.06
C ALA A 48 7.85 0.86 -6.96
N VAL A 49 6.79 0.11 -7.29
CA VAL A 49 5.82 -0.42 -6.30
C VAL A 49 6.51 -1.37 -5.32
N ALA A 50 7.35 -2.29 -5.80
CA ALA A 50 8.10 -3.20 -4.94
C ALA A 50 9.06 -2.46 -3.99
N SER A 51 9.73 -1.41 -4.50
CA SER A 51 10.61 -0.56 -3.68
C SER A 51 9.84 0.24 -2.64
N ALA A 52 8.70 0.82 -3.02
CA ALA A 52 7.83 1.55 -2.11
C ALA A 52 7.28 0.62 -1.00
N ALA A 53 6.84 -0.58 -1.36
CA ALA A 53 6.37 -1.57 -0.39
C ALA A 53 7.47 -1.96 0.61
N ARG A 54 8.70 -2.17 0.13
CA ARG A 54 9.86 -2.44 1.00
C ARG A 54 10.14 -1.28 1.94
N PHE A 55 10.12 -0.05 1.45
CA PHE A 55 10.34 1.15 2.26
C PHE A 55 9.28 1.26 3.35
N LEU A 56 7.99 1.14 3.00
CA LEU A 56 6.88 1.23 3.96
C LEU A 56 6.96 0.14 5.04
N ARG A 57 7.36 -1.10 4.70
CA ARG A 57 7.56 -2.15 5.71
C ARG A 57 8.69 -1.84 6.67
N LYS A 58 9.77 -1.20 6.20
CA LYS A 58 10.88 -0.79 7.07
C LYS A 58 10.48 0.32 8.03
N GLU A 59 9.65 1.27 7.58
CA GLU A 59 9.12 2.34 8.42
C GLU A 59 8.10 1.82 9.44
N ASN A 60 7.16 0.98 9.00
CA ASN A 60 6.15 0.38 9.85
C ASN A 60 5.81 -1.05 9.39
N PRO A 61 6.45 -2.08 9.96
CA PRO A 61 6.19 -3.47 9.58
C PRO A 61 4.79 -3.97 9.99
N ARG A 62 4.06 -3.23 10.83
CA ARG A 62 2.71 -3.58 11.30
C ARG A 62 1.60 -3.03 10.40
N ASP A 63 1.96 -2.17 9.44
CA ASP A 63 1.02 -1.63 8.46
C ASP A 63 0.67 -2.69 7.40
N PRO A 64 -0.62 -2.99 7.14
CA PRO A 64 -1.01 -3.94 6.12
C PRO A 64 -0.80 -3.44 4.69
N ILE A 65 -0.68 -2.12 4.46
CA ILE A 65 -0.58 -1.52 3.13
C ILE A 65 0.53 -2.11 2.27
N PRO A 66 1.80 -2.20 2.72
CA PRO A 66 2.90 -2.71 1.88
C PRO A 66 2.70 -4.18 1.47
N TYR A 67 2.09 -4.98 2.33
CA TYR A 67 1.79 -6.39 2.03
C TYR A 67 0.71 -6.52 0.95
N LEU A 68 -0.32 -5.68 1.01
CA LEU A 68 -1.39 -5.63 0.00
C LEU A 68 -0.89 -5.10 -1.34
N LEU A 69 -0.01 -4.10 -1.36
CA LEU A 69 0.58 -3.55 -2.58
C LEU A 69 1.28 -4.62 -3.41
N LEU A 70 2.15 -5.42 -2.79
CA LEU A 70 2.87 -6.49 -3.50
C LEU A 70 1.92 -7.56 -4.06
N ARG A 71 0.92 -7.94 -3.28
CA ARG A 71 -0.07 -8.93 -3.72
C ARG A 71 -0.95 -8.43 -4.84
N SER A 72 -1.41 -7.17 -4.73
CA SER A 72 -2.20 -6.53 -5.79
C SER A 72 -1.41 -6.45 -7.09
N LEU A 73 -0.11 -6.10 -7.02
CA LEU A 73 0.77 -6.09 -8.18
C LEU A 73 0.90 -7.49 -8.78
N ARG A 74 1.43 -8.45 -8.02
CA ARG A 74 1.80 -9.78 -8.55
C ARG A 74 0.60 -10.62 -8.99
N TRP A 75 -0.50 -10.55 -8.26
CA TRP A 75 -1.72 -11.28 -8.63
C TRP A 75 -2.55 -10.54 -9.68
N GLY A 76 -2.39 -9.22 -9.81
CA GLY A 76 -2.93 -8.44 -10.92
C GLY A 76 -2.26 -8.78 -12.24
N GLU A 77 -0.92 -8.92 -12.25
CA GLU A 77 -0.14 -9.27 -13.44
C GLU A 77 -0.64 -10.55 -14.13
N VAL A 78 -0.96 -11.59 -13.34
CA VAL A 78 -1.43 -12.88 -13.88
C VAL A 78 -2.90 -12.90 -14.29
N ARG A 79 -3.64 -11.82 -14.01
CA ARG A 79 -5.09 -11.67 -14.29
C ARG A 79 -5.39 -10.57 -15.31
N GLY A 80 -4.39 -10.13 -16.06
CA GLY A 80 -4.55 -9.05 -17.03
C GLY A 80 -5.66 -9.27 -18.06
N ASP A 81 -6.05 -10.52 -18.29
CA ASP A 81 -7.05 -10.93 -19.30
C ASP A 81 -8.38 -11.41 -18.65
N GLY A 82 -8.77 -10.78 -17.56
CA GLY A 82 -10.03 -11.07 -16.84
C GLY A 82 -9.94 -12.28 -15.92
N ASP A 83 -10.87 -13.23 -16.04
CA ASP A 83 -10.94 -14.39 -15.14
C ASP A 83 -9.90 -15.50 -15.43
N ARG A 84 -9.17 -15.38 -16.53
CA ARG A 84 -8.15 -16.35 -16.90
C ARG A 84 -6.81 -15.98 -16.30
N ILE A 85 -6.17 -16.96 -15.65
CA ILE A 85 -4.79 -16.83 -15.18
C ILE A 85 -3.86 -17.14 -16.34
N ASP A 86 -2.95 -16.23 -16.64
CA ASP A 86 -1.88 -16.49 -17.61
C ASP A 86 -0.81 -17.37 -16.95
N LEU A 87 -0.84 -18.65 -17.33
CA LEU A 87 0.09 -19.66 -16.81
C LEU A 87 1.53 -19.46 -17.31
N GLN A 88 1.74 -18.71 -18.40
CA GLN A 88 3.07 -18.43 -18.93
C GLN A 88 3.85 -17.45 -18.05
N LEU A 89 3.14 -16.64 -17.27
CA LEU A 89 3.73 -15.70 -16.32
C LEU A 89 4.10 -16.34 -14.97
N LEU A 90 3.75 -17.62 -14.77
CA LEU A 90 4.04 -18.33 -13.53
C LEU A 90 5.48 -18.85 -13.54
N GLU A 91 6.31 -18.24 -12.70
CA GLU A 91 7.69 -18.64 -12.53
C GLU A 91 7.86 -19.54 -11.30
N ALA A 92 8.66 -20.60 -11.46
CA ALA A 92 8.95 -21.48 -10.33
C ALA A 92 9.91 -20.78 -9.36
N PRO A 93 9.63 -20.82 -8.04
CA PRO A 93 10.52 -20.23 -7.05
C PRO A 93 11.88 -20.95 -7.04
N ARG A 94 12.94 -20.18 -6.84
CA ARG A 94 14.31 -20.71 -6.76
C ARG A 94 14.46 -21.70 -5.61
N PRO A 95 15.24 -22.75 -5.78
CA PRO A 95 15.48 -23.75 -4.72
C PRO A 95 16.04 -23.12 -3.42
N GLU A 96 16.87 -22.08 -3.56
CA GLU A 96 17.48 -21.35 -2.45
C GLU A 96 16.41 -20.63 -1.60
N ASP A 97 15.44 -19.98 -2.24
CA ASP A 97 14.35 -19.30 -1.57
C ASP A 97 13.48 -20.29 -0.78
N ARG A 98 13.15 -21.43 -1.39
CA ARG A 98 12.42 -22.51 -0.71
C ARG A 98 13.17 -23.01 0.52
N LYS A 99 14.47 -23.25 0.38
CA LYS A 99 15.32 -23.75 1.47
C LYS A 99 15.42 -22.70 2.58
N ARG A 100 15.62 -21.43 2.24
CA ARG A 100 15.71 -20.31 3.19
C ARG A 100 14.42 -20.18 4.00
N LEU A 101 13.27 -20.08 3.33
CA LEU A 101 11.98 -19.93 4.01
C LEU A 101 11.65 -21.11 4.90
N ARG A 102 11.94 -22.35 4.44
CA ARG A 102 11.74 -23.55 5.26
C ARG A 102 12.64 -23.55 6.49
N SER A 103 13.91 -23.15 6.39
CA SER A 103 14.81 -23.05 7.53
C SER A 103 14.30 -22.05 8.55
N LEU A 104 13.96 -20.83 8.11
CA LEU A 104 13.44 -19.78 8.97
C LEU A 104 12.14 -20.22 9.70
N PHE A 105 11.28 -20.93 8.99
CA PHE A 105 10.06 -21.50 9.57
C PHE A 105 10.35 -22.56 10.65
N LEU A 106 11.31 -23.48 10.41
CA LEU A 106 11.69 -24.53 11.36
C LEU A 106 12.44 -23.96 12.57
N ASP A 107 13.17 -22.87 12.37
CA ASP A 107 13.92 -22.17 13.42
C ASP A 107 13.03 -21.18 14.20
N GLU A 108 11.72 -21.10 13.87
CA GLU A 108 10.72 -20.18 14.48
C GLU A 108 11.12 -18.69 14.41
N LYS A 109 11.88 -18.31 13.39
CA LYS A 109 12.34 -16.94 13.17
C LYS A 109 11.28 -16.14 12.41
N TRP A 110 10.22 -15.77 13.12
CA TRP A 110 8.99 -15.23 12.50
C TRP A 110 9.18 -13.88 11.81
N GLU A 111 9.96 -12.94 12.39
CA GLU A 111 10.24 -11.64 11.77
C GLU A 111 11.05 -11.82 10.49
N GLU A 112 12.12 -12.61 10.56
CA GLU A 112 12.98 -12.90 9.40
C GLU A 112 12.20 -13.67 8.32
N LEU A 113 11.29 -14.58 8.73
CA LEU A 113 10.44 -15.32 7.81
C LEU A 113 9.48 -14.40 7.08
N LEU A 114 8.83 -13.47 7.80
CA LEU A 114 7.91 -12.50 7.20
C LEU A 114 8.63 -11.62 6.18
N GLU A 115 9.79 -11.07 6.54
CA GLU A 115 10.57 -10.22 5.62
C GLU A 115 11.08 -11.01 4.41
N ALA A 116 11.64 -12.20 4.60
CA ALA A 116 12.10 -13.05 3.51
C ALA A 116 10.95 -13.47 2.56
N THR A 117 9.76 -13.70 3.11
CA THR A 117 8.57 -14.00 2.31
C THR A 117 8.18 -12.82 1.43
N GLU A 118 8.23 -11.61 1.97
CA GLU A 118 7.90 -10.39 1.21
C GLU A 118 8.99 -10.02 0.20
N GLU A 119 10.26 -10.33 0.48
CA GLU A 119 11.35 -10.20 -0.50
C GLU A 119 11.08 -11.08 -1.73
N VAL A 120 10.67 -12.32 -1.53
CA VAL A 120 10.34 -13.24 -2.63
C VAL A 120 9.02 -12.85 -3.30
N MET A 121 8.02 -12.37 -2.53
CA MET A 121 6.77 -11.85 -3.10
C MET A 121 7.01 -10.67 -4.04
N ALA A 122 8.04 -9.88 -3.81
CA ALA A 122 8.42 -8.78 -4.70
C ALA A 122 9.03 -9.24 -6.04
N THR A 123 9.41 -10.51 -6.17
CA THR A 123 9.92 -11.11 -7.41
C THR A 123 8.79 -11.71 -8.27
N GLU A 124 9.11 -12.16 -9.47
CA GLU A 124 8.16 -12.81 -10.39
C GLU A 124 7.62 -14.13 -9.84
N ALA A 125 8.40 -14.83 -9.02
CA ALA A 125 7.95 -16.04 -8.33
C ALA A 125 6.74 -15.79 -7.40
N GLY A 126 6.54 -14.55 -6.92
CA GLY A 126 5.38 -14.14 -6.13
C GLY A 126 4.04 -14.26 -6.86
N ARG A 127 4.04 -14.32 -8.21
CA ARG A 127 2.84 -14.46 -9.04
C ARG A 127 2.10 -15.78 -8.80
N GLY A 128 2.83 -16.87 -8.61
CA GLY A 128 2.24 -18.22 -8.56
C GLY A 128 2.57 -19.03 -7.31
N TRP A 129 3.45 -18.60 -6.46
CA TRP A 129 3.86 -19.37 -5.29
C TRP A 129 2.96 -19.12 -4.09
N LEU A 130 1.88 -19.89 -3.98
CA LEU A 130 0.87 -19.74 -2.91
C LEU A 130 1.40 -20.03 -1.49
N ASP A 131 2.46 -20.82 -1.35
CA ASP A 131 3.06 -21.06 -0.04
C ASP A 131 3.64 -19.79 0.60
N LEU A 132 4.03 -18.77 -0.21
CA LEU A 132 4.43 -17.47 0.32
C LEU A 132 3.32 -16.84 1.16
N GLN A 133 2.08 -16.92 0.66
CA GLN A 133 0.94 -16.39 1.40
C GLN A 133 0.77 -17.11 2.74
N ARG A 134 0.94 -18.43 2.75
CA ARG A 134 0.86 -19.23 3.97
C ARG A 134 1.97 -18.86 4.96
N TYR A 135 3.22 -18.73 4.50
CA TYR A 135 4.32 -18.33 5.36
C TYR A 135 4.11 -16.93 5.94
N ALA A 136 3.64 -15.97 5.14
CA ALA A 136 3.37 -14.61 5.59
C ALA A 136 2.27 -14.58 6.68
N VAL A 137 1.16 -15.30 6.48
CA VAL A 137 0.07 -15.40 7.46
C VAL A 137 0.53 -16.05 8.76
N LEU A 138 1.25 -17.17 8.68
CA LEU A 138 1.76 -17.87 9.86
C LEU A 138 2.77 -17.00 10.62
N ALA A 139 3.70 -16.37 9.93
CA ALA A 139 4.67 -15.47 10.56
C ALA A 139 3.98 -14.30 11.26
N ALA A 140 3.05 -13.61 10.58
CA ALA A 140 2.32 -12.50 11.17
C ALA A 140 1.46 -12.93 12.37
N ASP A 141 0.87 -14.14 12.35
CA ASP A 141 0.08 -14.67 13.46
C ASP A 141 0.95 -14.95 14.68
N HIS A 142 2.12 -15.57 14.49
CA HIS A 142 3.09 -15.83 15.55
C HIS A 142 3.73 -14.56 16.13
N LEU A 143 3.84 -13.48 15.36
CA LEU A 143 4.29 -12.18 15.86
C LEU A 143 3.27 -11.51 16.79
N GLY A 144 2.04 -12.01 16.84
CA GLY A 144 1.06 -11.67 17.87
C GLY A 144 0.16 -10.48 17.54
N ALA A 145 -0.43 -9.91 18.61
CA ALA A 145 -1.51 -8.94 18.49
C ALA A 145 -1.15 -7.67 17.69
N GLU A 146 0.11 -7.29 17.69
CA GLU A 146 0.60 -6.10 16.99
C GLU A 146 0.52 -6.26 15.46
N PHE A 147 0.61 -7.50 14.94
CA PHE A 147 0.49 -7.83 13.52
C PHE A 147 -0.92 -8.24 13.11
N LYS A 148 -1.93 -8.08 13.99
CA LYS A 148 -3.31 -8.48 13.71
C LYS A 148 -3.90 -7.81 12.46
N ALA A 149 -3.54 -6.56 12.19
CA ALA A 149 -3.96 -5.85 10.98
C ALA A 149 -3.37 -6.50 9.72
N VAL A 150 -2.10 -6.91 9.78
CA VAL A 150 -1.40 -7.62 8.70
C VAL A 150 -2.02 -9.00 8.50
N THR A 151 -2.17 -9.79 9.58
CA THR A 151 -2.81 -11.12 9.54
C THR A 151 -4.22 -11.06 8.97
N GLY A 152 -5.00 -10.03 9.33
CA GLY A 152 -6.36 -9.83 8.82
C GLY A 152 -6.42 -9.42 7.35
N ALA A 153 -5.42 -8.68 6.85
CA ALA A 153 -5.37 -8.21 5.48
C ALA A 153 -4.85 -9.26 4.49
N LEU A 154 -3.91 -10.11 4.91
CA LEU A 154 -3.27 -11.11 4.07
C LEU A 154 -4.24 -12.14 3.46
N PRO A 155 -5.26 -12.66 4.16
CA PRO A 155 -6.23 -13.60 3.60
C PRO A 155 -7.34 -12.95 2.76
N ALA A 156 -7.41 -11.62 2.68
CA ALA A 156 -8.51 -10.88 2.07
C ALA A 156 -8.66 -11.08 0.55
N PHE A 157 -7.72 -11.76 -0.10
CA PHE A 157 -7.97 -12.26 -1.44
C PHE A 157 -8.83 -13.53 -1.35
N PRO A 158 -9.92 -13.62 -2.17
CA PRO A 158 -10.85 -14.73 -2.11
C PRO A 158 -10.17 -16.03 -2.55
N CYS A 159 -9.36 -16.59 -1.65
CA CYS A 159 -9.05 -17.98 -1.72
C CYS A 159 -10.32 -18.72 -1.27
N THR A 160 -11.14 -19.17 -2.21
CA THR A 160 -12.09 -20.26 -2.01
C THR A 160 -11.32 -21.55 -1.68
N PHE A 161 -10.26 -21.42 -0.87
CA PHE A 161 -9.52 -22.54 -0.30
C PHE A 161 -10.22 -22.97 0.99
N THR A 162 -11.31 -23.69 0.80
CA THR A 162 -11.97 -24.44 1.84
C THR A 162 -10.94 -25.34 2.54
N ARG A 163 -10.61 -24.99 3.79
CA ARG A 163 -9.94 -25.85 4.77
C ARG A 163 -8.60 -26.46 4.38
N CYS A 164 -7.53 -25.68 4.37
CA CYS A 164 -6.23 -26.24 4.71
C CYS A 164 -6.15 -26.37 6.24
N ASN A 165 -6.12 -27.62 6.74
CA ASN A 165 -5.91 -27.94 8.14
C ASN A 165 -4.53 -27.41 8.58
N PRO A 166 -4.42 -26.54 9.59
CA PRO A 166 -3.15 -25.94 10.02
C PRO A 166 -2.11 -26.95 10.54
N THR A 167 -2.50 -28.19 10.79
CA THR A 167 -1.61 -29.27 11.28
C THR A 167 -0.91 -30.06 10.19
N ARG A 168 -1.10 -29.75 8.89
CA ARG A 168 -0.49 -30.50 7.81
C ARG A 168 0.83 -29.84 7.35
N PRO A 169 1.93 -30.61 7.22
CA PRO A 169 3.23 -30.07 6.83
C PRO A 169 3.20 -29.44 5.45
N PRO A 170 4.01 -28.39 5.18
CA PRO A 170 4.08 -27.71 3.90
C PRO A 170 4.55 -28.68 2.81
N GLY A 171 3.80 -28.76 1.72
CA GLY A 171 4.10 -29.58 0.54
C GLY A 171 2.97 -30.47 0.04
N ALA A 172 1.80 -30.48 0.67
CA ALA A 172 0.70 -31.37 0.32
C ALA A 172 -0.62 -30.66 -0.06
N CYS A 173 -0.56 -29.47 -0.64
CA CYS A 173 -1.74 -28.85 -1.25
C CYS A 173 -1.81 -29.27 -2.73
N SER A 174 -2.60 -30.32 -3.00
CA SER A 174 -3.00 -30.69 -4.36
C SER A 174 -4.18 -29.82 -4.77
N ILE A 175 -4.05 -29.14 -5.89
CA ILE A 175 -5.16 -28.46 -6.57
C ILE A 175 -6.06 -29.54 -7.16
N THR A 176 -7.18 -29.82 -6.53
CA THR A 176 -8.25 -30.59 -7.17
C THR A 176 -9.07 -29.62 -8.03
N ALA A 177 -8.76 -29.57 -9.32
CA ALA A 177 -9.62 -28.94 -10.31
C ALA A 177 -10.95 -29.74 -10.32
N ARG A 178 -12.04 -29.11 -9.87
CA ARG A 178 -13.39 -29.61 -10.15
C ARG A 178 -13.72 -29.25 -11.60
N SER A 179 -13.64 -30.21 -12.48
CA SER A 179 -14.32 -30.19 -13.78
C SER A 179 -15.84 -30.17 -13.57
N ARG A 180 -16.47 -29.17 -14.17
CA ARG A 180 -17.86 -29.19 -14.61
C ARG A 180 -17.91 -28.80 -16.07
#